data_1599ac82383f1a3a3f6c070bbdd7337c
#
_entry.id   1599ac82383f1a3a3f6c070bbdd7337c
#
_cell.length_a   1.000
_cell.length_b   1.000
_cell.length_c   1.000
_cell.angle_alpha   90.00
_cell.angle_beta   90.00
_cell.angle_gamma   90.00
#
_symmetry.space_group_name_H-M   'P 1'
#
loop_
_entity.id
_entity.type
_entity.pdbx_description
1 polymer ?
#
loop_
_entity_poly.entity_id
_entity_poly.type
_entity_poly.pdbx_seq_one_letter_code
_entity_poly.pdbx_strand_id
1 'polypeptide(L)'
;VSPFVHPQGICESETVGDLTRVWAFAHVLPGARIGVDCNICDHVLVENDVVVGDRVTVKSGVQLWDGVRLGDDVFVGPNVTFANDRFPRSKQYPEEFLQTVVGDGASLGAGAVILPGIRIGRNAMVGAGAVVTKDVPANAVVVGNPARITGYAGATRASTPAPAGTPGDELTAGARLIPLKVASDLRGSLAAIELGADLPFVPARFFAVFDVPSKDVRGEHAHRACEQVLVCLRGSVACIVDDGTERTQVRLDRPDVALYMPAMTWGTQYQYTDDAVLGVFASLPYDADDYIREYEQFRIEAGLPGSAR
;
A
#
# COMPACT_ATOMS: atom_id res chain seq x y z
N VAL A 1 18.38 -25.18 -14.84
CA VAL A 1 19.37 -24.45 -15.65
C VAL A 1 20.18 -23.56 -14.72
N SER A 2 21.46 -23.86 -14.53
CA SER A 2 22.30 -23.10 -13.60
C SER A 2 22.30 -21.60 -13.89
N PRO A 3 22.57 -20.75 -12.89
CA PRO A 3 22.64 -19.31 -13.07
C PRO A 3 23.73 -18.93 -14.10
N PHE A 4 23.47 -17.88 -14.84
CA PHE A 4 24.44 -17.28 -15.76
C PHE A 4 25.22 -16.18 -15.04
N VAL A 5 26.54 -16.25 -15.06
CA VAL A 5 27.41 -15.16 -14.59
C VAL A 5 28.23 -14.66 -15.78
N HIS A 6 28.11 -13.38 -16.07
CA HIS A 6 28.88 -12.73 -17.13
C HIS A 6 30.39 -12.82 -16.82
N PRO A 7 31.28 -13.03 -17.81
CA PRO A 7 32.71 -13.16 -17.57
C PRO A 7 33.39 -12.02 -16.80
N GLN A 8 32.79 -10.85 -16.81
CA GLN A 8 33.23 -9.66 -16.05
C GLN A 8 32.40 -9.42 -14.78
N GLY A 9 31.45 -10.31 -14.44
CA GLY A 9 30.73 -10.29 -13.19
C GLY A 9 31.44 -11.12 -12.13
N ILE A 10 31.25 -10.80 -10.86
CA ILE A 10 31.81 -11.55 -9.72
C ILE A 10 30.63 -12.08 -8.91
N CYS A 11 30.50 -13.39 -8.81
CA CYS A 11 29.48 -14.03 -7.99
C CYS A 11 30.17 -15.03 -7.06
N GLU A 12 30.26 -14.67 -5.78
CA GLU A 12 30.90 -15.48 -4.75
C GLU A 12 29.86 -16.30 -3.94
N SER A 13 28.56 -15.97 -4.09
CA SER A 13 27.50 -16.71 -3.44
C SER A 13 27.24 -18.06 -4.11
N GLU A 14 27.10 -19.11 -3.29
CA GLU A 14 26.65 -20.44 -3.71
C GLU A 14 25.11 -20.58 -3.70
N THR A 15 24.40 -19.56 -3.20
CA THR A 15 22.93 -19.54 -3.07
C THR A 15 22.31 -18.61 -4.09
N VAL A 16 22.45 -18.96 -5.36
CA VAL A 16 21.84 -18.26 -6.50
C VAL A 16 20.99 -19.25 -7.28
N GLY A 17 19.70 -18.93 -7.42
CA GLY A 17 18.73 -19.82 -8.06
C GLY A 17 18.91 -19.97 -9.57
N ASP A 18 18.32 -21.04 -10.10
CA ASP A 18 18.31 -21.37 -11.52
C ASP A 18 17.78 -20.20 -12.37
N LEU A 19 18.23 -20.09 -13.62
CA LEU A 19 17.85 -19.06 -14.60
C LEU A 19 18.26 -17.63 -14.23
N THR A 20 18.78 -17.39 -13.03
CA THR A 20 19.24 -16.05 -12.60
C THR A 20 20.45 -15.62 -13.43
N ARG A 21 20.48 -14.33 -13.79
CA ARG A 21 21.55 -13.71 -14.59
C ARG A 21 22.26 -12.64 -13.78
N VAL A 22 23.56 -12.79 -13.62
CA VAL A 22 24.47 -11.79 -13.03
C VAL A 22 25.30 -11.18 -14.15
N TRP A 23 25.09 -9.90 -14.43
CA TRP A 23 25.65 -9.20 -15.57
C TRP A 23 27.04 -8.61 -15.29
N ALA A 24 27.58 -7.89 -16.26
CA ALA A 24 28.95 -7.35 -16.21
C ALA A 24 29.13 -6.38 -15.04
N PHE A 25 30.27 -6.48 -14.36
CA PHE A 25 30.64 -5.62 -13.24
C PHE A 25 29.69 -5.67 -12.03
N ALA A 26 28.73 -6.58 -12.03
CA ALA A 26 27.97 -6.87 -10.81
C ALA A 26 28.85 -7.67 -9.85
N HIS A 27 28.69 -7.45 -8.54
CA HIS A 27 29.40 -8.19 -7.50
C HIS A 27 28.41 -8.71 -6.45
N VAL A 28 28.30 -10.02 -6.33
CA VAL A 28 27.46 -10.71 -5.36
C VAL A 28 28.37 -11.37 -4.32
N LEU A 29 28.26 -10.92 -3.06
CA LEU A 29 29.12 -11.42 -1.97
C LEU A 29 28.67 -12.80 -1.49
N PRO A 30 29.53 -13.57 -0.78
CA PRO A 30 29.31 -14.99 -0.46
C PRO A 30 28.05 -15.29 0.33
N GLY A 31 27.63 -14.40 1.24
CA GLY A 31 26.48 -14.60 2.12
C GLY A 31 25.13 -14.25 1.49
N ALA A 32 25.10 -13.57 0.35
CA ALA A 32 23.87 -13.20 -0.34
C ALA A 32 23.05 -14.42 -0.76
N ARG A 33 21.73 -14.28 -0.75
CA ARG A 33 20.80 -15.30 -1.25
C ARG A 33 19.92 -14.68 -2.33
N ILE A 34 19.92 -15.29 -3.52
CA ILE A 34 19.17 -14.82 -4.68
C ILE A 34 18.32 -15.97 -5.21
N GLY A 35 17.03 -15.72 -5.38
CA GLY A 35 16.07 -16.69 -5.90
C GLY A 35 16.26 -17.05 -7.37
N VAL A 36 15.26 -17.72 -7.94
CA VAL A 36 15.27 -18.18 -9.32
C VAL A 36 14.84 -17.07 -10.30
N ASP A 37 15.32 -17.17 -11.55
CA ASP A 37 14.95 -16.29 -12.68
C ASP A 37 15.10 -14.78 -12.39
N CYS A 38 16.12 -14.41 -11.60
CA CYS A 38 16.42 -13.02 -11.29
C CYS A 38 17.33 -12.39 -12.36
N ASN A 39 17.27 -11.06 -12.45
CA ASN A 39 18.11 -10.27 -13.35
C ASN A 39 18.90 -9.23 -12.55
N ILE A 40 20.17 -9.53 -12.26
CA ILE A 40 21.09 -8.64 -11.53
C ILE A 40 21.95 -7.91 -12.57
N CYS A 41 21.56 -6.67 -12.88
CA CYS A 41 22.14 -5.90 -13.98
C CYS A 41 23.55 -5.38 -13.67
N ASP A 42 24.14 -4.69 -14.66
CA ASP A 42 25.53 -4.20 -14.58
C ASP A 42 25.73 -3.26 -13.38
N HIS A 43 26.89 -3.36 -12.73
CA HIS A 43 27.30 -2.52 -11.60
C HIS A 43 26.40 -2.60 -10.37
N VAL A 44 25.69 -3.71 -10.17
CA VAL A 44 24.96 -3.98 -8.94
C VAL A 44 25.91 -4.60 -7.92
N LEU A 45 25.86 -4.11 -6.67
CA LEU A 45 26.48 -4.75 -5.52
C LEU A 45 25.41 -5.41 -4.66
N VAL A 46 25.66 -6.64 -4.22
CA VAL A 46 24.80 -7.38 -3.28
C VAL A 46 25.65 -7.83 -2.11
N GLU A 47 25.40 -7.29 -0.91
CA GLU A 47 26.13 -7.62 0.31
C GLU A 47 25.68 -8.95 0.93
N ASN A 48 26.39 -9.39 1.99
CA ASN A 48 26.25 -10.73 2.56
C ASN A 48 24.88 -11.00 3.20
N ASP A 49 24.32 -10.06 3.96
CA ASP A 49 23.02 -10.20 4.60
C ASP A 49 21.88 -9.62 3.73
N VAL A 50 21.89 -10.01 2.45
CA VAL A 50 20.82 -9.65 1.50
C VAL A 50 20.06 -10.91 1.07
N VAL A 51 18.73 -10.79 1.02
CA VAL A 51 17.85 -11.83 0.48
C VAL A 51 17.02 -11.25 -0.64
N VAL A 52 17.09 -11.89 -1.80
CA VAL A 52 16.32 -11.55 -3.00
C VAL A 52 15.44 -12.75 -3.35
N GLY A 53 14.14 -12.52 -3.46
CA GLY A 53 13.16 -13.53 -3.87
C GLY A 53 13.30 -13.94 -5.33
N ASP A 54 12.27 -14.57 -5.88
CA ASP A 54 12.24 -15.06 -7.25
C ASP A 54 11.83 -13.99 -8.25
N ARG A 55 12.29 -14.10 -9.51
CA ARG A 55 11.89 -13.25 -10.64
C ARG A 55 12.13 -11.74 -10.41
N VAL A 56 13.08 -11.42 -9.55
CA VAL A 56 13.43 -10.04 -9.22
C VAL A 56 14.32 -9.43 -10.31
N THR A 57 14.05 -8.18 -10.66
CA THR A 57 14.93 -7.39 -11.53
C THR A 57 15.56 -6.26 -10.75
N VAL A 58 16.88 -6.26 -10.62
CA VAL A 58 17.68 -5.17 -10.06
C VAL A 58 18.45 -4.50 -11.18
N LYS A 59 18.07 -3.25 -11.48
CA LYS A 59 18.70 -2.47 -12.56
C LYS A 59 20.06 -1.91 -12.16
N SER A 60 20.81 -1.48 -13.17
CA SER A 60 22.20 -1.04 -13.05
C SER A 60 22.39 0.08 -12.00
N GLY A 61 23.53 0.01 -11.31
CA GLY A 61 23.97 1.02 -10.35
C GLY A 61 23.32 0.94 -8.97
N VAL A 62 22.55 -0.11 -8.70
CA VAL A 62 21.93 -0.35 -7.39
C VAL A 62 22.91 -1.05 -6.45
N GLN A 63 23.00 -0.59 -5.21
CA GLN A 63 23.68 -1.30 -4.12
C GLN A 63 22.65 -1.82 -3.12
N LEU A 64 22.64 -3.13 -2.94
CA LEU A 64 21.85 -3.81 -1.92
C LEU A 64 22.76 -4.06 -0.71
N TRP A 65 22.60 -3.23 0.31
CA TRP A 65 23.38 -3.28 1.55
C TRP A 65 22.81 -4.34 2.50
N ASP A 66 23.60 -4.77 3.48
CA ASP A 66 23.18 -5.67 4.53
C ASP A 66 21.86 -5.21 5.17
N GLY A 67 20.93 -6.14 5.37
CA GLY A 67 19.58 -5.89 5.88
C GLY A 67 18.50 -5.70 4.81
N VAL A 68 18.83 -5.66 3.51
CA VAL A 68 17.82 -5.56 2.45
C VAL A 68 17.17 -6.91 2.17
N ARG A 69 15.84 -6.91 2.11
CA ARG A 69 14.98 -8.07 1.81
C ARG A 69 14.03 -7.71 0.67
N LEU A 70 14.20 -8.33 -0.49
CA LEU A 70 13.31 -8.18 -1.64
C LEU A 70 12.45 -9.43 -1.77
N GLY A 71 11.13 -9.26 -1.83
CA GLY A 71 10.18 -10.33 -2.13
C GLY A 71 10.23 -10.77 -3.59
N ASP A 72 9.28 -11.60 -3.99
CA ASP A 72 9.17 -12.11 -5.35
C ASP A 72 8.67 -11.01 -6.30
N ASP A 73 9.03 -11.11 -7.59
CA ASP A 73 8.56 -10.23 -8.67
C ASP A 73 8.86 -8.72 -8.45
N VAL A 74 9.81 -8.38 -7.58
CA VAL A 74 10.19 -6.99 -7.30
C VAL A 74 10.99 -6.40 -8.46
N PHE A 75 10.65 -5.17 -8.83
CA PHE A 75 11.41 -4.36 -9.77
C PHE A 75 12.14 -3.22 -9.05
N VAL A 76 13.46 -3.21 -9.12
CA VAL A 76 14.31 -2.13 -8.60
C VAL A 76 14.90 -1.35 -9.79
N GLY A 77 14.44 -0.12 -9.97
CA GLY A 77 14.87 0.77 -11.05
C GLY A 77 16.34 1.18 -10.96
N PRO A 78 16.93 1.71 -12.05
CA PRO A 78 18.33 2.09 -12.06
C PRO A 78 18.64 3.16 -11.02
N ASN A 79 19.81 3.03 -10.39
CA ASN A 79 20.30 3.95 -9.36
C ASN A 79 19.35 4.17 -8.18
N VAL A 80 18.46 3.21 -7.88
CA VAL A 80 17.76 3.22 -6.59
C VAL A 80 18.78 3.09 -5.48
N THR A 81 18.65 3.93 -4.46
CA THR A 81 19.56 3.97 -3.32
C THR A 81 18.86 3.43 -2.08
N PHE A 82 19.39 2.37 -1.53
CA PHE A 82 19.03 1.90 -0.18
C PHE A 82 20.03 2.48 0.82
N ALA A 83 19.55 2.90 1.98
CA ALA A 83 20.40 3.20 3.12
C ALA A 83 20.11 2.19 4.23
N ASN A 84 21.13 1.73 4.95
CA ASN A 84 20.98 0.74 6.03
C ASN A 84 21.36 1.28 7.42
N ASP A 85 21.95 2.49 7.49
CA ASP A 85 22.27 3.17 8.74
C ASP A 85 21.56 4.54 8.80
N ARG A 86 20.86 4.81 9.91
CA ARG A 86 20.16 6.10 10.14
C ARG A 86 21.10 7.24 10.48
N PHE A 87 22.23 6.93 11.11
CA PHE A 87 23.18 7.92 11.63
C PHE A 87 24.63 7.57 11.27
N PRO A 88 24.93 7.44 9.96
CA PRO A 88 26.24 6.94 9.53
C PRO A 88 27.38 7.84 10.01
N ARG A 89 28.44 7.21 10.49
CA ARG A 89 29.68 7.87 10.86
C ARG A 89 30.85 7.05 10.35
N SER A 90 31.89 7.74 9.88
CA SER A 90 33.09 7.06 9.39
C SER A 90 33.71 6.17 10.49
N LYS A 91 33.92 4.89 10.13
CA LYS A 91 34.52 3.87 11.01
C LYS A 91 33.73 3.55 12.28
N GLN A 92 32.45 3.90 12.31
CA GLN A 92 31.51 3.50 13.36
C GLN A 92 30.40 2.69 12.68
N TYR A 93 30.18 1.49 13.15
CA TYR A 93 29.19 0.56 12.59
C TYR A 93 28.17 0.24 13.66
N PRO A 94 26.88 0.16 13.33
CA PRO A 94 25.88 -0.35 14.26
C PRO A 94 26.14 -1.82 14.57
N GLU A 95 25.68 -2.31 15.72
CA GLU A 95 25.75 -3.73 16.06
C GLU A 95 24.96 -4.58 15.08
N GLU A 96 23.79 -4.08 14.61
CA GLU A 96 22.95 -4.66 13.62
C GLU A 96 22.40 -3.60 12.66
N PHE A 97 22.33 -3.91 11.37
CA PHE A 97 21.67 -3.06 10.39
C PHE A 97 20.16 -3.25 10.40
N LEU A 98 19.42 -2.17 10.20
CA LEU A 98 17.96 -2.22 10.11
C LEU A 98 17.53 -2.94 8.83
N GLN A 99 16.56 -3.86 8.96
CA GLN A 99 16.02 -4.54 7.80
C GLN A 99 15.07 -3.62 7.02
N THR A 100 15.37 -3.43 5.74
CA THR A 100 14.48 -2.79 4.77
C THR A 100 13.81 -3.88 3.94
N VAL A 101 12.49 -3.94 3.99
CA VAL A 101 11.70 -5.03 3.37
C VAL A 101 10.88 -4.48 2.22
N VAL A 102 11.03 -5.07 1.04
CA VAL A 102 10.24 -4.76 -0.14
C VAL A 102 9.35 -5.95 -0.48
N GLY A 103 8.05 -5.79 -0.36
CA GLY A 103 7.06 -6.85 -0.59
C GLY A 103 6.93 -7.23 -2.06
N ASP A 104 6.37 -8.42 -2.29
CA ASP A 104 6.22 -9.03 -3.61
C ASP A 104 5.55 -8.08 -4.61
N GLY A 105 6.02 -8.09 -5.85
CA GLY A 105 5.46 -7.28 -6.93
C GLY A 105 5.67 -5.78 -6.81
N ALA A 106 6.36 -5.29 -5.77
CA ALA A 106 6.61 -3.86 -5.63
C ALA A 106 7.58 -3.35 -6.70
N SER A 107 7.41 -2.08 -7.09
CA SER A 107 8.25 -1.41 -8.09
C SER A 107 8.86 -0.13 -7.52
N LEU A 108 10.19 -0.03 -7.58
CA LEU A 108 10.93 1.14 -7.16
C LEU A 108 11.42 1.90 -8.40
N GLY A 109 10.96 3.13 -8.56
CA GLY A 109 11.33 3.98 -9.69
C GLY A 109 12.78 4.43 -9.67
N ALA A 110 13.33 4.75 -10.84
CA ALA A 110 14.72 5.15 -11.01
C ALA A 110 15.13 6.27 -10.05
N GLY A 111 16.27 6.13 -9.40
CA GLY A 111 16.83 7.14 -8.49
C GLY A 111 16.04 7.37 -7.21
N ALA A 112 15.07 6.51 -6.86
CA ALA A 112 14.39 6.59 -5.59
C ALA A 112 15.36 6.31 -4.43
N VAL A 113 15.14 6.94 -3.27
CA VAL A 113 15.94 6.76 -2.05
C VAL A 113 15.06 6.13 -0.98
N ILE A 114 15.49 5.00 -0.44
CA ILE A 114 14.78 4.26 0.60
C ILE A 114 15.58 4.37 1.90
N LEU A 115 14.99 4.96 2.93
CA LEU A 115 15.64 5.10 4.23
C LEU A 115 15.67 3.77 5.01
N PRO A 116 16.59 3.64 6.00
CA PRO A 116 16.77 2.40 6.75
C PRO A 116 15.53 1.95 7.52
N GLY A 117 15.24 0.66 7.49
CA GLY A 117 14.17 0.05 8.27
C GLY A 117 12.75 0.28 7.72
N ILE A 118 12.63 0.71 6.47
CA ILE A 118 11.35 0.96 5.81
C ILE A 118 10.76 -0.37 5.29
N ARG A 119 9.44 -0.49 5.42
CA ARG A 119 8.65 -1.53 4.77
C ARG A 119 7.91 -0.95 3.56
N ILE A 120 8.12 -1.54 2.41
CA ILE A 120 7.37 -1.24 1.18
C ILE A 120 6.44 -2.42 0.94
N GLY A 121 5.12 -2.16 0.99
CA GLY A 121 4.10 -3.20 0.89
C GLY A 121 4.02 -3.83 -0.51
N ARG A 122 3.37 -4.97 -0.57
CA ARG A 122 3.09 -5.72 -1.81
C ARG A 122 2.53 -4.81 -2.89
N ASN A 123 2.99 -4.99 -4.14
CA ASN A 123 2.55 -4.23 -5.32
C ASN A 123 2.63 -2.69 -5.17
N ALA A 124 3.29 -2.17 -4.15
CA ALA A 124 3.46 -0.73 -4.01
C ALA A 124 4.35 -0.18 -5.14
N MET A 125 4.12 1.06 -5.51
CA MET A 125 4.88 1.75 -6.54
C MET A 125 5.53 3.00 -5.96
N VAL A 126 6.84 3.04 -5.96
CA VAL A 126 7.64 4.22 -5.58
C VAL A 126 8.03 4.94 -6.86
N GLY A 127 7.60 6.19 -7.00
CA GLY A 127 7.91 7.01 -8.17
C GLY A 127 9.39 7.33 -8.29
N ALA A 128 9.85 7.60 -9.52
CA ALA A 128 11.24 7.96 -9.77
C ALA A 128 11.66 9.20 -8.96
N GLY A 129 12.85 9.17 -8.37
CA GLY A 129 13.40 10.24 -7.54
C GLY A 129 12.69 10.48 -6.20
N ALA A 130 11.76 9.61 -5.81
CA ALA A 130 11.06 9.75 -4.53
C ALA A 130 11.99 9.41 -3.35
N VAL A 131 11.81 10.10 -2.21
CA VAL A 131 12.53 9.82 -0.96
C VAL A 131 11.55 9.22 0.05
N VAL A 132 11.65 7.91 0.24
CA VAL A 132 10.75 7.15 1.12
C VAL A 132 11.28 7.23 2.55
N THR A 133 10.52 7.90 3.41
CA THR A 133 10.89 8.19 4.80
C THR A 133 10.01 7.47 5.83
N LYS A 134 8.95 6.80 5.38
CA LYS A 134 7.99 6.02 6.18
C LYS A 134 7.59 4.77 5.42
N ASP A 135 7.03 3.80 6.11
CA ASP A 135 6.46 2.62 5.48
C ASP A 135 5.44 2.98 4.40
N VAL A 136 5.42 2.18 3.34
CA VAL A 136 4.52 2.33 2.20
C VAL A 136 3.50 1.19 2.23
N PRO A 137 2.21 1.49 2.31
CA PRO A 137 1.17 0.47 2.32
C PRO A 137 1.15 -0.39 1.05
N ALA A 138 0.56 -1.58 1.16
CA ALA A 138 0.33 -2.43 0.01
C ALA A 138 -0.46 -1.68 -1.07
N ASN A 139 -0.07 -1.88 -2.33
CA ASN A 139 -0.65 -1.26 -3.51
C ASN A 139 -0.55 0.28 -3.58
N ALA A 140 0.02 0.97 -2.59
CA ALA A 140 0.11 2.41 -2.61
C ALA A 140 1.08 2.91 -3.70
N VAL A 141 0.73 4.03 -4.32
CA VAL A 141 1.61 4.78 -5.23
C VAL A 141 2.13 6.01 -4.49
N VAL A 142 3.44 6.09 -4.30
CA VAL A 142 4.09 7.19 -3.58
C VAL A 142 5.06 7.95 -4.48
N VAL A 143 5.07 9.28 -4.37
CA VAL A 143 5.97 10.15 -5.14
C VAL A 143 6.46 11.32 -4.30
N GLY A 144 7.56 11.93 -4.71
CA GLY A 144 8.07 13.18 -4.15
C GLY A 144 9.13 13.01 -3.06
N ASN A 145 9.59 14.14 -2.51
CA ASN A 145 10.57 14.23 -1.43
C ASN A 145 10.06 15.20 -0.34
N PRO A 146 9.68 14.68 0.84
CA PRO A 146 9.49 13.26 1.16
C PRO A 146 8.32 12.64 0.39
N ALA A 147 8.37 11.33 0.15
CA ALA A 147 7.35 10.59 -0.58
C ALA A 147 5.97 10.68 0.10
N ARG A 148 4.91 10.83 -0.71
CA ARG A 148 3.51 10.90 -0.28
C ARG A 148 2.64 10.00 -1.16
N ILE A 149 1.59 9.43 -0.57
CA ILE A 149 0.63 8.62 -1.30
C ILE A 149 -0.19 9.52 -2.24
N THR A 150 -0.18 9.20 -3.52
CA THR A 150 -0.94 9.89 -4.58
C THR A 150 -2.06 9.04 -5.15
N GLY A 151 -2.06 7.74 -4.87
CA GLY A 151 -3.07 6.81 -5.34
C GLY A 151 -2.75 5.38 -4.94
N TYR A 152 -3.49 4.44 -5.50
CA TYR A 152 -3.29 3.01 -5.31
C TYR A 152 -3.23 2.31 -6.66
N ALA A 153 -2.26 1.42 -6.81
CA ALA A 153 -2.02 0.69 -8.05
C ALA A 153 -3.24 -0.18 -8.42
N GLY A 154 -3.66 -0.10 -9.69
CA GLY A 154 -4.81 -0.84 -10.18
C GLY A 154 -6.17 -0.37 -9.65
N ALA A 155 -6.25 0.76 -8.92
CA ALA A 155 -7.54 1.27 -8.47
C ALA A 155 -8.33 1.85 -9.65
N THR A 156 -9.56 1.36 -9.84
CA THR A 156 -10.55 1.97 -10.72
C THR A 156 -11.22 3.14 -10.01
N ARG A 157 -11.60 4.18 -10.74
CA ARG A 157 -12.32 5.33 -10.16
C ARG A 157 -13.81 5.16 -10.38
N ALA A 158 -14.58 5.11 -9.31
CA ALA A 158 -16.02 5.20 -9.39
C ALA A 158 -16.47 6.67 -9.51
N SER A 159 -17.44 6.92 -10.37
CA SER A 159 -18.12 8.23 -10.44
C SER A 159 -19.05 8.36 -9.24
N THR A 160 -19.04 9.53 -8.57
CA THR A 160 -20.05 9.83 -7.58
C THR A 160 -21.42 9.89 -8.27
N PRO A 161 -22.46 9.21 -7.77
CA PRO A 161 -23.78 9.24 -8.40
C PRO A 161 -24.33 10.66 -8.53
N ALA A 162 -25.15 10.88 -9.56
CA ALA A 162 -25.95 12.09 -9.67
C ALA A 162 -26.90 12.24 -8.46
N PRO A 163 -27.36 13.47 -8.11
CA PRO A 163 -28.21 13.69 -6.96
C PRO A 163 -29.50 12.86 -7.02
N ALA A 164 -29.90 12.29 -5.88
CA ALA A 164 -31.18 11.70 -5.53
C ALA A 164 -31.79 10.72 -6.55
N GLY A 165 -31.72 9.42 -6.28
CA GLY A 165 -32.62 8.41 -6.81
C GLY A 165 -32.03 7.34 -7.72
N THR A 166 -30.75 7.40 -8.09
CA THR A 166 -30.12 6.28 -8.81
C THR A 166 -29.40 5.42 -7.79
N PRO A 167 -29.72 4.11 -7.65
CA PRO A 167 -28.87 3.19 -6.89
C PRO A 167 -27.45 3.30 -7.45
N GLY A 168 -26.47 3.55 -6.56
CA GLY A 168 -25.08 3.58 -6.98
C GLY A 168 -24.65 2.23 -7.56
N ASP A 169 -23.75 2.25 -8.52
CA ASP A 169 -23.14 1.03 -9.04
C ASP A 169 -22.52 0.24 -7.89
N GLU A 170 -22.62 -1.08 -7.97
CA GLU A 170 -21.92 -1.97 -7.06
C GLU A 170 -20.40 -1.81 -7.28
N LEU A 171 -19.69 -1.60 -6.19
CA LEU A 171 -18.25 -1.40 -6.18
C LEU A 171 -17.55 -2.72 -5.81
N THR A 172 -16.23 -2.71 -5.77
CA THR A 172 -15.43 -3.83 -5.28
C THR A 172 -15.88 -4.27 -3.88
N ALA A 173 -15.77 -5.54 -3.59
CA ALA A 173 -16.13 -6.17 -2.30
C ALA A 173 -17.61 -6.04 -1.91
N GLY A 174 -18.55 -5.80 -2.84
CA GLY A 174 -19.95 -5.54 -2.52
C GLY A 174 -20.20 -4.20 -1.86
N ALA A 175 -19.20 -3.33 -1.82
CA ALA A 175 -19.38 -1.94 -1.38
C ALA A 175 -20.29 -1.21 -2.37
N ARG A 176 -20.96 -0.15 -1.90
CA ARG A 176 -21.82 0.65 -2.76
C ARG A 176 -22.00 2.07 -2.23
N LEU A 177 -22.31 2.98 -3.15
CA LEU A 177 -22.73 4.32 -2.81
C LEU A 177 -24.24 4.35 -2.50
N ILE A 178 -24.60 5.00 -1.41
CA ILE A 178 -25.99 5.17 -0.94
C ILE A 178 -26.32 6.66 -1.08
N PRO A 179 -27.27 7.05 -1.96
CA PRO A 179 -27.78 8.39 -1.99
C PRO A 179 -28.67 8.63 -0.75
N LEU A 180 -28.44 9.75 -0.06
CA LEU A 180 -29.20 10.14 1.12
C LEU A 180 -30.33 11.10 0.75
N LYS A 181 -31.39 11.11 1.55
CA LYS A 181 -32.51 12.03 1.35
C LYS A 181 -32.08 13.45 1.67
N VAL A 182 -32.36 14.37 0.76
CA VAL A 182 -32.05 15.81 0.90
C VAL A 182 -33.34 16.62 0.86
N ALA A 183 -33.49 17.50 1.82
CA ALA A 183 -34.49 18.58 1.80
C ALA A 183 -33.75 19.92 1.69
N SER A 184 -34.14 20.75 0.70
CA SER A 184 -33.52 22.07 0.46
C SER A 184 -34.59 23.14 0.37
N ASP A 185 -34.37 24.25 1.07
CA ASP A 185 -35.19 25.45 0.99
C ASP A 185 -34.33 26.73 1.09
N LEU A 186 -34.94 27.91 1.22
CA LEU A 186 -34.20 29.17 1.33
C LEU A 186 -33.28 29.30 2.55
N ARG A 187 -33.39 28.38 3.53
CA ARG A 187 -32.55 28.35 4.73
C ARG A 187 -31.34 27.42 4.58
N GLY A 188 -31.26 26.65 3.47
CA GLY A 188 -30.18 25.72 3.20
C GLY A 188 -30.67 24.31 2.88
N SER A 189 -29.76 23.35 3.01
CA SER A 189 -30.01 21.92 2.72
C SER A 189 -29.79 21.08 3.96
N LEU A 190 -30.60 20.02 4.09
CA LEU A 190 -30.54 19.01 5.15
C LEU A 190 -30.43 17.65 4.47
N ALA A 191 -29.40 16.87 4.81
CA ALA A 191 -29.31 15.45 4.47
C ALA A 191 -29.70 14.63 5.71
N ALA A 192 -30.63 13.70 5.53
CA ALA A 192 -31.16 12.87 6.61
C ALA A 192 -30.77 11.40 6.44
N ILE A 193 -30.51 10.72 7.54
CA ILE A 193 -30.33 9.27 7.65
C ILE A 193 -31.27 8.76 8.71
N GLU A 194 -32.27 7.99 8.32
CA GLU A 194 -33.17 7.29 9.26
C GLU A 194 -32.52 5.96 9.67
N LEU A 195 -32.07 5.90 10.94
CA LEU A 195 -31.44 4.70 11.46
C LEU A 195 -32.40 3.51 11.44
N GLY A 196 -31.98 2.41 10.81
CA GLY A 196 -32.79 1.22 10.63
C GLY A 196 -33.69 1.22 9.39
N ALA A 197 -33.70 2.29 8.59
CA ALA A 197 -34.41 2.37 7.30
C ALA A 197 -33.51 2.71 6.11
N ASP A 198 -32.64 3.69 6.24
CA ASP A 198 -31.81 4.15 5.13
C ASP A 198 -30.43 3.47 5.10
N LEU A 199 -30.02 2.81 6.19
CA LEU A 199 -28.76 2.07 6.30
C LEU A 199 -28.99 0.56 6.15
N PRO A 200 -28.02 -0.19 5.61
CA PRO A 200 -28.12 -1.64 5.46
C PRO A 200 -28.11 -2.41 6.79
N PHE A 201 -27.83 -1.74 7.88
CA PHE A 201 -27.81 -2.28 9.24
C PHE A 201 -28.28 -1.23 10.25
N VAL A 202 -28.61 -1.66 11.45
CA VAL A 202 -28.87 -0.76 12.59
C VAL A 202 -27.53 -0.43 13.24
N PRO A 203 -27.10 0.84 13.23
CA PRO A 203 -25.80 1.20 13.79
C PRO A 203 -25.74 0.99 15.30
N ALA A 204 -24.71 0.30 15.76
CA ALA A 204 -24.39 0.19 17.19
C ALA A 204 -23.42 1.30 17.65
N ARG A 205 -22.72 1.96 16.71
CA ARG A 205 -21.74 2.99 17.00
C ARG A 205 -21.69 4.04 15.89
N PHE A 206 -21.49 5.30 16.29
CA PHE A 206 -21.10 6.40 15.41
C PHE A 206 -19.82 7.03 15.93
N PHE A 207 -18.94 7.43 15.01
CA PHE A 207 -17.77 8.24 15.33
C PHE A 207 -17.42 9.15 14.16
N ALA A 208 -16.66 10.20 14.44
CA ALA A 208 -16.17 11.13 13.42
C ALA A 208 -14.65 11.11 13.35
N VAL A 209 -14.12 11.25 12.13
CA VAL A 209 -12.69 11.43 11.83
C VAL A 209 -12.51 12.85 11.29
N PHE A 210 -11.67 13.64 11.93
CA PHE A 210 -11.43 15.04 11.60
C PHE A 210 -9.98 15.43 11.94
N ASP A 211 -9.55 16.61 11.50
CA ASP A 211 -8.20 17.12 11.69
C ASP A 211 -7.12 16.14 11.20
N VAL A 212 -7.42 15.39 10.14
CA VAL A 212 -6.44 14.52 9.51
C VAL A 212 -5.58 15.36 8.59
N PRO A 213 -4.25 15.41 8.79
CA PRO A 213 -3.37 16.09 7.85
C PRO A 213 -3.55 15.51 6.45
N SER A 214 -3.67 16.37 5.43
CA SER A 214 -3.95 15.97 4.03
C SER A 214 -2.98 14.93 3.45
N LYS A 215 -1.80 14.80 4.06
CA LYS A 215 -0.72 13.85 3.71
C LYS A 215 -0.80 12.51 4.42
N ASP A 216 -1.67 12.38 5.43
CA ASP A 216 -1.77 11.15 6.24
C ASP A 216 -2.93 10.28 5.76
N VAL A 217 -2.86 9.01 6.10
CA VAL A 217 -3.83 7.96 5.72
C VAL A 217 -4.53 7.48 6.97
N ARG A 218 -5.79 7.13 6.84
CA ARG A 218 -6.61 6.46 7.86
C ARG A 218 -7.19 5.17 7.28
N GLY A 219 -7.78 4.36 8.15
CA GLY A 219 -8.21 3.03 7.76
C GLY A 219 -7.02 2.09 7.72
N GLU A 220 -6.69 1.58 6.55
CA GLU A 220 -5.67 0.53 6.35
C GLU A 220 -5.98 -0.71 7.21
N HIS A 221 -7.24 -1.12 7.18
CA HIS A 221 -7.72 -2.31 7.87
C HIS A 221 -9.00 -2.84 7.22
N ALA A 222 -9.31 -4.08 7.52
CA ALA A 222 -10.60 -4.69 7.30
C ALA A 222 -11.25 -5.08 8.64
N HIS A 223 -12.54 -5.35 8.62
CA HIS A 223 -13.31 -5.89 9.73
C HIS A 223 -13.80 -7.30 9.40
N ARG A 224 -13.73 -8.22 10.37
CA ARG A 224 -14.21 -9.60 10.16
C ARG A 224 -15.73 -9.68 10.08
N ALA A 225 -16.42 -8.89 10.88
CA ALA A 225 -17.88 -8.91 11.00
C ALA A 225 -18.52 -7.53 10.95
N CYS A 226 -17.82 -6.47 11.36
CA CYS A 226 -18.39 -5.12 11.39
C CYS A 226 -18.53 -4.55 9.99
N GLU A 227 -19.72 -4.05 9.69
CA GLU A 227 -20.04 -3.28 8.50
C GLU A 227 -19.96 -1.78 8.80
N GLN A 228 -19.66 -0.96 7.82
CA GLN A 228 -19.53 0.48 8.00
C GLN A 228 -20.26 1.27 6.91
N VAL A 229 -20.78 2.43 7.28
CA VAL A 229 -21.25 3.45 6.34
C VAL A 229 -20.53 4.76 6.63
N LEU A 230 -19.85 5.28 5.61
CA LEU A 230 -19.02 6.49 5.68
C LEU A 230 -19.72 7.65 4.97
N VAL A 231 -19.77 8.82 5.60
CA VAL A 231 -20.34 10.05 5.03
C VAL A 231 -19.37 11.20 5.24
N CYS A 232 -18.96 11.88 4.18
CA CYS A 232 -18.20 13.12 4.32
C CYS A 232 -19.13 14.28 4.65
N LEU A 233 -19.13 14.69 5.91
CA LEU A 233 -20.02 15.75 6.42
C LEU A 233 -19.52 17.15 6.00
N ARG A 234 -18.22 17.29 5.78
CA ARG A 234 -17.57 18.53 5.32
C ARG A 234 -16.27 18.20 4.59
N GLY A 235 -15.89 19.07 3.65
CA GLY A 235 -14.67 18.90 2.86
C GLY A 235 -14.75 17.70 1.92
N SER A 236 -13.65 16.98 1.77
CA SER A 236 -13.62 15.77 0.95
C SER A 236 -12.55 14.79 1.38
N VAL A 237 -12.75 13.51 1.05
CA VAL A 237 -11.84 12.40 1.30
C VAL A 237 -11.90 11.39 0.15
N ALA A 238 -10.78 10.84 -0.25
CA ALA A 238 -10.73 9.69 -1.14
C ALA A 238 -10.76 8.40 -0.30
N CYS A 239 -11.63 7.46 -0.66
CA CYS A 239 -11.76 6.15 -0.04
C CYS A 239 -11.38 5.07 -1.04
N ILE A 240 -10.59 4.10 -0.63
CA ILE A 240 -10.35 2.85 -1.36
C ILE A 240 -11.17 1.76 -0.68
N VAL A 241 -11.88 0.98 -1.49
CA VAL A 241 -12.46 -0.30 -1.12
C VAL A 241 -11.76 -1.39 -1.92
N ASP A 242 -11.28 -2.43 -1.25
CA ASP A 242 -10.38 -3.44 -1.82
C ASP A 242 -10.79 -4.82 -1.28
N ASP A 243 -10.90 -5.83 -2.16
CA ASP A 243 -11.20 -7.22 -1.80
C ASP A 243 -9.94 -8.12 -1.75
N GLY A 244 -8.77 -7.52 -1.93
CA GLY A 244 -7.48 -8.21 -2.01
C GLY A 244 -7.04 -8.57 -3.44
N THR A 245 -7.92 -8.38 -4.43
CA THR A 245 -7.65 -8.57 -5.87
C THR A 245 -7.91 -7.31 -6.66
N GLU A 246 -9.10 -6.75 -6.53
CA GLU A 246 -9.53 -5.53 -7.18
C GLU A 246 -9.77 -4.43 -6.16
N ARG A 247 -9.72 -3.20 -6.62
CA ARG A 247 -9.98 -2.04 -5.78
C ARG A 247 -10.64 -0.92 -6.53
N THR A 248 -11.56 -0.25 -5.83
CA THR A 248 -12.26 0.92 -6.35
C THR A 248 -11.95 2.13 -5.48
N GLN A 249 -11.65 3.25 -6.13
CA GLN A 249 -11.51 4.54 -5.48
C GLN A 249 -12.82 5.32 -5.60
N VAL A 250 -13.30 5.81 -4.48
CA VAL A 250 -14.45 6.71 -4.37
C VAL A 250 -13.98 8.02 -3.76
N ARG A 251 -14.50 9.16 -4.24
CA ARG A 251 -14.35 10.44 -3.57
C ARG A 251 -15.65 10.81 -2.89
N LEU A 252 -15.60 10.97 -1.58
CA LEU A 252 -16.69 11.53 -0.79
C LEU A 252 -16.43 13.02 -0.59
N ASP A 253 -17.25 13.89 -1.18
CA ASP A 253 -17.09 15.34 -1.18
C ASP A 253 -18.40 16.09 -0.92
N ARG A 254 -19.44 15.35 -0.51
CA ARG A 254 -20.77 15.88 -0.25
C ARG A 254 -21.50 15.04 0.79
N PRO A 255 -22.36 15.68 1.65
CA PRO A 255 -22.99 14.99 2.76
C PRO A 255 -24.23 14.17 2.40
N ASP A 256 -24.66 14.19 1.15
CA ASP A 256 -25.86 13.48 0.66
C ASP A 256 -25.52 12.17 -0.09
N VAL A 257 -24.27 11.73 0.01
CA VAL A 257 -23.82 10.42 -0.50
C VAL A 257 -23.01 9.72 0.57
N ALA A 258 -23.41 8.50 0.89
CA ALA A 258 -22.69 7.62 1.80
C ALA A 258 -22.00 6.47 1.06
N LEU A 259 -20.90 5.99 1.60
CA LEU A 259 -20.21 4.77 1.15
C LEU A 259 -20.50 3.65 2.14
N TYR A 260 -21.20 2.61 1.71
CA TYR A 260 -21.33 1.37 2.46
C TYR A 260 -20.14 0.45 2.17
N MET A 261 -19.57 -0.08 3.22
CA MET A 261 -18.50 -1.07 3.20
C MET A 261 -18.94 -2.29 4.02
N PRO A 262 -19.15 -3.46 3.39
CA PRO A 262 -19.43 -4.70 4.11
C PRO A 262 -18.22 -5.20 4.90
N ALA A 263 -18.44 -6.19 5.76
CA ALA A 263 -17.36 -6.93 6.40
C ALA A 263 -16.40 -7.51 5.37
N MET A 264 -15.18 -7.80 5.75
CA MET A 264 -14.11 -8.30 4.88
C MET A 264 -13.79 -7.40 3.68
N THR A 265 -14.03 -6.08 3.82
CA THR A 265 -13.55 -5.07 2.87
C THR A 265 -12.37 -4.34 3.48
N TRP A 266 -11.23 -4.32 2.77
CA TRP A 266 -10.09 -3.49 3.19
C TRP A 266 -10.36 -2.05 2.81
N GLY A 267 -10.45 -1.20 3.81
CA GLY A 267 -10.76 0.21 3.68
C GLY A 267 -9.56 1.11 3.91
N THR A 268 -9.33 2.06 3.03
CA THR A 268 -8.30 3.10 3.20
C THR A 268 -8.89 4.47 2.89
N GLN A 269 -8.64 5.47 3.73
CA GLN A 269 -9.07 6.85 3.52
C GLN A 269 -7.84 7.76 3.48
N TYR A 270 -7.73 8.60 2.43
CA TYR A 270 -6.58 9.46 2.18
C TYR A 270 -6.98 10.72 1.40
N GLN A 271 -6.04 11.62 1.16
CA GLN A 271 -6.32 12.91 0.49
C GLN A 271 -7.48 13.68 1.14
N TYR A 272 -7.50 13.73 2.46
CA TYR A 272 -8.42 14.59 3.19
C TYR A 272 -8.14 16.06 2.85
N THR A 273 -9.21 16.86 2.65
CA THR A 273 -9.06 18.31 2.72
C THR A 273 -8.86 18.74 4.17
N ASP A 274 -8.26 19.92 4.39
CA ASP A 274 -7.91 20.38 5.74
C ASP A 274 -9.14 20.57 6.65
N ASP A 275 -10.31 20.78 6.06
CA ASP A 275 -11.59 20.94 6.73
C ASP A 275 -12.46 19.67 6.72
N ALA A 276 -11.91 18.54 6.27
CA ALA A 276 -12.68 17.32 6.12
C ALA A 276 -13.17 16.78 7.47
N VAL A 277 -14.45 16.41 7.50
CA VAL A 277 -15.10 15.70 8.61
C VAL A 277 -15.79 14.46 8.04
N LEU A 278 -15.31 13.29 8.39
CA LEU A 278 -15.86 12.00 7.97
C LEU A 278 -16.63 11.37 9.12
N GLY A 279 -17.93 11.23 8.97
CA GLY A 279 -18.79 10.47 9.87
C GLY A 279 -18.81 8.99 9.50
N VAL A 280 -18.76 8.11 10.48
CA VAL A 280 -18.76 6.65 10.28
C VAL A 280 -19.81 6.02 11.19
N PHE A 281 -20.78 5.33 10.60
CA PHE A 281 -21.70 4.44 11.26
C PHE A 281 -21.15 3.02 11.21
N ALA A 282 -21.15 2.30 12.30
CA ALA A 282 -20.67 0.93 12.40
C ALA A 282 -21.75 0.00 12.96
N SER A 283 -21.87 -1.20 12.39
CA SER A 283 -22.89 -2.19 12.75
C SER A 283 -22.65 -2.81 14.12
N LEU A 284 -21.40 -2.79 14.62
CA LEU A 284 -21.01 -3.37 15.90
C LEU A 284 -20.36 -2.33 16.81
N PRO A 285 -20.39 -2.54 18.15
CA PRO A 285 -19.53 -1.81 19.08
C PRO A 285 -18.06 -1.97 18.73
N TYR A 286 -17.20 -1.16 19.35
CA TYR A 286 -15.76 -1.31 19.17
C TYR A 286 -15.27 -2.64 19.75
N ASP A 287 -14.66 -3.45 18.90
CA ASP A 287 -13.97 -4.68 19.26
C ASP A 287 -12.62 -4.70 18.52
N ALA A 288 -11.52 -4.78 19.28
CA ALA A 288 -10.18 -4.79 18.71
C ALA A 288 -9.88 -6.08 17.92
N ASP A 289 -10.53 -7.19 18.31
CA ASP A 289 -10.32 -8.50 17.70
C ASP A 289 -11.04 -8.64 16.34
N ASP A 290 -12.04 -7.77 16.08
CA ASP A 290 -12.70 -7.69 14.77
C ASP A 290 -11.81 -7.06 13.68
N TYR A 291 -10.76 -6.32 14.06
CA TYR A 291 -9.88 -5.66 13.11
C TYR A 291 -8.82 -6.58 12.51
N ILE A 292 -8.63 -6.52 11.21
CA ILE A 292 -7.49 -7.07 10.49
C ILE A 292 -6.62 -5.89 10.04
N ARG A 293 -5.41 -5.76 10.61
CA ARG A 293 -4.54 -4.60 10.40
C ARG A 293 -3.36 -4.87 9.47
N GLU A 294 -3.11 -6.13 9.15
CA GLU A 294 -2.06 -6.54 8.23
C GLU A 294 -2.70 -6.98 6.91
N TYR A 295 -2.30 -6.38 5.80
CA TYR A 295 -2.91 -6.62 4.49
C TYR A 295 -2.75 -8.08 4.03
N GLU A 296 -1.60 -8.70 4.31
CA GLU A 296 -1.39 -10.12 3.98
C GLU A 296 -2.30 -11.05 4.81
N GLN A 297 -2.53 -10.72 6.08
CA GLN A 297 -3.49 -11.46 6.89
C GLN A 297 -4.91 -11.31 6.35
N PHE A 298 -5.31 -10.09 5.95
CA PHE A 298 -6.59 -9.85 5.28
C PHE A 298 -6.75 -10.73 4.04
N ARG A 299 -5.72 -10.78 3.17
CA ARG A 299 -5.76 -11.63 1.96
C ARG A 299 -5.95 -13.11 2.29
N ILE A 300 -5.22 -13.62 3.29
CA ILE A 300 -5.35 -15.02 3.74
C ILE A 300 -6.76 -15.29 4.27
N GLU A 301 -7.31 -14.42 5.11
CA GLU A 301 -8.66 -14.56 5.67
C GLU A 301 -9.75 -14.40 4.59
N ALA A 302 -9.49 -13.64 3.53
CA ALA A 302 -10.34 -13.53 2.34
C ALA A 302 -10.21 -14.74 1.38
N GLY A 303 -9.40 -15.76 1.71
CA GLY A 303 -9.21 -16.96 0.90
C GLY A 303 -8.27 -16.80 -0.29
N LEU A 304 -7.48 -15.73 -0.32
CA LEU A 304 -6.52 -15.47 -1.39
C LEU A 304 -5.14 -16.08 -1.05
N PRO A 305 -4.33 -16.46 -2.05
CA PRO A 305 -3.00 -16.99 -1.80
C PRO A 305 -2.14 -15.94 -1.07
N GLY A 306 -1.55 -16.35 0.05
CA GLY A 306 -0.55 -15.55 0.76
C GLY A 306 0.74 -15.44 -0.04
N SER A 307 1.65 -14.52 0.37
CA SER A 307 3.02 -14.54 -0.14
C SER A 307 3.68 -15.87 0.21
N ALA A 308 4.38 -16.48 -0.74
CA ALA A 308 5.31 -17.55 -0.41
C ALA A 308 6.37 -16.96 0.56
N ARG A 309 6.54 -17.59 1.72
CA ARG A 309 7.54 -17.20 2.74
C ARG A 309 8.91 -17.69 2.33
#